data_dbe43c37ebfd858221db699a08acbf38
#
_entry.id   dbe43c37ebfd858221db699a08acbf38
#
_cell.length_a   1.000
_cell.length_b   1.000
_cell.length_c   1.000
_cell.angle_alpha   90.00
_cell.angle_beta   90.00
_cell.angle_gamma   90.00
#
_symmetry.space_group_name_H-M   'P 1'
#
loop_
_entity.id
_entity.type
_entity.pdbx_description
1 polymer ?
#
loop_
_entity_poly.entity_id
_entity_poly.type
_entity_poly.pdbx_seq_one_letter_code
_entity_poly.pdbx_strand_id
1 'polypeptide(L)'
;LPSLDGLRALHKKQMKAHSKEQMALSEQLAIDFHLELVTLTRNPLLIAMQRKLLLRYRVVTAIFETELDYCTLEDHHGELIELLQSESATRLRRLIDTHWRLVICGHVDVEGGVENLAEALRL
;
A
#
# COMPACT_ATOMS: atom_id res chain seq x y z
N LEU A 1 17.11 -8.02 -13.85
CA LEU A 1 16.10 -7.39 -13.00
C LEU A 1 14.96 -6.84 -13.86
N PRO A 2 13.71 -7.01 -13.44
CA PRO A 2 12.60 -6.38 -14.14
C PRO A 2 12.69 -4.86 -14.05
N SER A 3 12.14 -4.17 -15.05
CA SER A 3 12.09 -2.71 -15.03
C SER A 3 11.24 -2.19 -13.88
N LEU A 4 11.69 -1.16 -13.19
CA LEU A 4 10.96 -0.47 -12.13
C LEU A 4 10.26 0.81 -12.64
N ASP A 5 10.22 1.02 -13.93
CA ASP A 5 9.66 2.25 -14.53
C ASP A 5 8.17 2.41 -14.23
N GLY A 6 7.42 1.30 -14.22
CA GLY A 6 6.01 1.31 -13.85
C GLY A 6 5.78 1.75 -12.40
N LEU A 7 6.59 1.25 -11.46
CA LEU A 7 6.53 1.67 -10.06
C LEU A 7 6.88 3.14 -9.88
N ARG A 8 7.92 3.62 -10.56
CA ARG A 8 8.32 5.03 -10.49
C ARG A 8 7.25 5.95 -11.04
N ALA A 9 6.62 5.58 -12.15
CA ALA A 9 5.54 6.35 -12.74
C ALA A 9 4.34 6.47 -11.80
N LEU A 10 3.93 5.37 -11.17
CA LEU A 10 2.84 5.34 -10.20
C LEU A 10 3.16 6.15 -8.95
N HIS A 11 4.36 6.01 -8.42
CA HIS A 11 4.83 6.79 -7.26
C HIS A 11 4.79 8.29 -7.55
N LYS A 12 5.30 8.71 -8.70
CA LYS A 12 5.29 10.10 -9.12
C LYS A 12 3.86 10.65 -9.22
N LYS A 13 2.94 9.89 -9.82
CA LYS A 13 1.52 10.28 -9.90
C LYS A 13 0.87 10.36 -8.53
N GLN A 14 1.17 9.42 -7.64
CA GLN A 14 0.65 9.40 -6.28
C GLN A 14 1.08 10.64 -5.50
N MET A 15 2.37 10.97 -5.55
CA MET A 15 2.91 12.14 -4.86
C MET A 15 2.31 13.44 -5.40
N LYS A 16 2.10 13.51 -6.71
CA LYS A 16 1.43 14.66 -7.33
C LYS A 16 -0.04 14.78 -6.90
N ALA A 17 -0.78 13.67 -6.87
CA ALA A 17 -2.16 13.66 -6.40
C ALA A 17 -2.26 14.08 -4.93
N HIS A 18 -1.34 13.58 -4.10
CA HIS A 18 -1.28 13.95 -2.69
C HIS A 18 -1.00 15.45 -2.51
N SER A 19 -0.04 16.00 -3.24
CA SER A 19 0.30 17.43 -3.17
C SER A 19 -0.84 18.36 -3.61
N LYS A 20 -1.76 17.85 -4.41
CA LYS A 20 -2.98 18.56 -4.86
C LYS A 20 -4.20 18.25 -4.00
N GLU A 21 -4.02 17.57 -2.88
CA GLU A 21 -5.09 17.15 -1.97
C GLU A 21 -6.17 16.26 -2.63
N GLN A 22 -5.78 15.56 -3.70
CA GLN A 22 -6.64 14.60 -4.39
C GLN A 22 -6.54 13.23 -3.71
N MET A 23 -7.11 13.11 -2.52
CA MET A 23 -6.89 11.96 -1.64
C MET A 23 -7.42 10.64 -2.23
N ALA A 24 -8.61 10.65 -2.82
CA ALA A 24 -9.17 9.45 -3.44
C ALA A 24 -8.29 8.93 -4.59
N LEU A 25 -7.73 9.83 -5.39
CA LEU A 25 -6.80 9.47 -6.46
C LEU A 25 -5.47 8.96 -5.88
N SER A 26 -4.95 9.61 -4.84
CA SER A 26 -3.74 9.17 -4.15
C SER A 26 -3.89 7.75 -3.60
N GLU A 27 -5.00 7.44 -2.96
CA GLU A 27 -5.30 6.09 -2.47
C GLU A 27 -5.39 5.07 -3.60
N GLN A 28 -6.07 5.40 -4.69
CA GLN A 28 -6.16 4.50 -5.84
C GLN A 28 -4.77 4.22 -6.43
N LEU A 29 -3.94 5.23 -6.54
CA LEU A 29 -2.57 5.09 -7.05
C LEU A 29 -1.68 4.28 -6.09
N ALA A 30 -1.90 4.38 -4.79
CA ALA A 30 -1.22 3.54 -3.80
C ALA A 30 -1.57 2.05 -4.00
N ILE A 31 -2.84 1.74 -4.24
CA ILE A 31 -3.29 0.39 -4.55
C ILE A 31 -2.68 -0.11 -5.86
N ASP A 32 -2.70 0.71 -6.89
CA ASP A 32 -2.09 0.39 -8.18
C ASP A 32 -0.58 0.13 -8.05
N PHE A 33 0.10 0.88 -7.18
CA PHE A 33 1.50 0.65 -6.86
C PHE A 33 1.75 -0.75 -6.30
N HIS A 34 0.94 -1.18 -5.34
CA HIS A 34 1.06 -2.52 -4.74
C HIS A 34 0.74 -3.63 -5.74
N LEU A 35 -0.22 -3.42 -6.64
CA LEU A 35 -0.51 -4.36 -7.73
C LEU A 35 0.66 -4.45 -8.72
N GLU A 36 1.24 -3.33 -9.11
CA GLU A 36 2.42 -3.31 -9.96
C GLU A 36 3.60 -4.01 -9.28
N LEU A 37 3.81 -3.77 -7.99
CA LEU A 37 4.87 -4.41 -7.21
C LEU A 37 4.76 -5.94 -7.25
N VAL A 38 3.58 -6.50 -7.05
CA VAL A 38 3.39 -7.96 -7.07
C VAL A 38 3.50 -8.53 -8.48
N THR A 39 3.17 -7.78 -9.53
CA THR A 39 3.35 -8.24 -10.92
C THR A 39 4.80 -8.48 -11.30
N LEU A 40 5.75 -7.83 -10.62
CA LEU A 40 7.18 -8.07 -10.82
C LEU A 40 7.59 -9.50 -10.46
N THR A 41 6.81 -10.18 -9.63
CA THR A 41 7.07 -11.59 -9.29
C THR A 41 6.80 -12.54 -10.45
N ARG A 42 6.02 -12.11 -11.43
CA ARG A 42 5.52 -12.94 -12.54
C ARG A 42 4.81 -14.22 -12.08
N ASN A 43 4.29 -14.21 -10.87
CA ASN A 43 3.57 -15.32 -10.28
C ASN A 43 2.06 -15.04 -10.33
N PRO A 44 1.31 -15.71 -11.22
CA PRO A 44 -0.13 -15.45 -11.37
C PRO A 44 -0.94 -15.67 -10.10
N LEU A 45 -0.54 -16.64 -9.28
CA LEU A 45 -1.21 -16.94 -8.02
C LEU A 45 -1.06 -15.80 -7.02
N LEU A 46 0.17 -15.31 -6.84
CA LEU A 46 0.44 -14.17 -5.95
C LEU A 46 -0.28 -12.91 -6.43
N ILE A 47 -0.28 -12.65 -7.73
CA ILE A 47 -0.98 -11.51 -8.32
C ILE A 47 -2.49 -11.59 -8.04
N ALA A 48 -3.11 -12.75 -8.24
CA ALA A 48 -4.53 -12.95 -7.98
C ALA A 48 -4.87 -12.80 -6.49
N MET A 49 -4.06 -13.34 -5.60
CA MET A 49 -4.23 -13.21 -4.15
C MET A 49 -4.12 -11.76 -3.70
N GLN A 50 -3.08 -11.05 -4.16
CA GLN A 50 -2.85 -9.65 -3.81
C GLN A 50 -4.01 -8.77 -4.30
N ARG A 51 -4.52 -9.01 -5.50
CA ARG A 51 -5.67 -8.27 -6.04
C ARG A 51 -6.90 -8.43 -5.14
N LYS A 52 -7.21 -9.64 -4.70
CA LYS A 52 -8.33 -9.91 -3.78
C LYS A 52 -8.14 -9.22 -2.44
N LEU A 53 -6.94 -9.27 -1.88
CA LEU A 53 -6.64 -8.63 -0.60
C LEU A 53 -6.76 -7.10 -0.68
N LEU A 54 -6.27 -6.50 -1.74
CA LEU A 54 -6.36 -5.05 -1.95
C LEU A 54 -7.81 -4.59 -2.16
N LEU A 55 -8.64 -5.37 -2.84
CA LEU A 55 -10.07 -5.07 -2.96
C LEU A 55 -10.76 -5.07 -1.60
N ARG A 56 -10.46 -6.05 -0.75
CA ARG A 56 -10.97 -6.08 0.62
C ARG A 56 -10.45 -4.91 1.45
N TYR A 57 -9.18 -4.59 1.31
CA TYR A 57 -8.57 -3.43 1.96
C TYR A 57 -9.32 -2.14 1.61
N ARG A 58 -9.67 -1.93 0.33
CA ARG A 58 -10.45 -0.76 -0.09
C ARG A 58 -11.80 -0.68 0.61
N VAL A 59 -12.50 -1.80 0.74
CA VAL A 59 -13.78 -1.85 1.45
C VAL A 59 -13.60 -1.45 2.90
N VAL A 60 -12.59 -1.99 3.58
CA VAL A 60 -12.29 -1.66 4.98
C VAL A 60 -11.97 -0.18 5.14
N THR A 61 -11.12 0.38 4.28
CA THR A 61 -10.76 1.80 4.35
C THR A 61 -11.94 2.72 4.10
N ALA A 62 -12.84 2.35 3.20
CA ALA A 62 -14.05 3.11 2.94
C ALA A 62 -15.01 3.11 4.14
N ILE A 63 -15.08 1.99 4.89
CA ILE A 63 -15.91 1.89 6.09
C ILE A 63 -15.35 2.72 7.25
N PHE A 64 -14.03 2.70 7.44
CA PHE A 64 -13.39 3.36 8.59
C PHE A 64 -12.99 4.82 8.32
N GLU A 65 -13.18 5.32 7.12
CA GLU A 65 -12.97 6.73 6.72
C GLU A 65 -11.77 7.39 7.42
N THR A 66 -10.55 6.96 7.09
CA THR A 66 -9.38 7.64 7.62
C THR A 66 -8.95 8.77 6.68
N GLU A 67 -8.71 9.95 7.25
CA GLU A 67 -8.19 11.10 6.52
C GLU A 67 -6.67 11.04 6.31
N LEU A 68 -6.01 10.07 6.95
CA LEU A 68 -4.55 9.96 6.92
C LEU A 68 -4.10 9.03 5.80
N ASP A 69 -3.29 9.56 4.90
CA ASP A 69 -2.57 8.77 3.90
C ASP A 69 -1.22 8.34 4.48
N TYR A 70 -1.22 7.18 5.14
CA TYR A 70 -0.02 6.64 5.78
C TYR A 70 1.08 6.27 4.80
N CYS A 71 0.73 6.00 3.55
CA CYS A 71 1.71 5.69 2.52
C CYS A 71 2.55 6.90 2.13
N THR A 72 2.05 8.11 2.36
CA THR A 72 2.72 9.35 2.01
C THR A 72 3.30 10.11 3.20
N LEU A 73 2.84 9.83 4.43
CA LEU A 73 3.42 10.42 5.65
C LEU A 73 4.91 10.11 5.79
N GLU A 74 5.28 8.90 5.45
CA GLU A 74 6.66 8.47 5.29
C GLU A 74 6.74 7.88 3.89
N ASP A 75 7.60 8.37 3.04
CA ASP A 75 7.69 7.98 1.63
C ASP A 75 8.16 6.52 1.46
N HIS A 76 7.38 5.58 2.00
CA HIS A 76 7.68 4.15 1.95
C HIS A 76 7.72 3.61 0.52
N HIS A 77 6.86 4.11 -0.37
CA HIS A 77 6.84 3.64 -1.75
C HIS A 77 8.11 4.03 -2.50
N GLY A 78 8.59 5.27 -2.30
CA GLY A 78 9.87 5.71 -2.87
C GLY A 78 11.04 4.91 -2.30
N GLU A 79 11.05 4.68 -0.99
CA GLU A 79 12.07 3.87 -0.32
C GLU A 79 12.05 2.40 -0.78
N LEU A 80 10.86 1.82 -1.01
CA LEU A 80 10.72 0.47 -1.58
C LEU A 80 11.39 0.37 -2.96
N ILE A 81 11.22 1.36 -3.82
CA ILE A 81 11.85 1.39 -5.13
C ILE A 81 13.38 1.39 -4.98
N GLU A 82 13.93 2.21 -4.10
CA GLU A 82 15.37 2.27 -3.84
C GLU A 82 15.91 0.94 -3.31
N LEU A 83 15.20 0.32 -2.37
CA LEU A 83 15.61 -0.96 -1.80
C LEU A 83 15.53 -2.11 -2.80
N LEU A 84 14.56 -2.09 -3.71
CA LEU A 84 14.50 -3.05 -4.81
C LEU A 84 15.72 -2.94 -5.73
N GLN A 85 16.22 -1.74 -5.95
CA GLN A 85 17.44 -1.53 -6.72
C GLN A 85 18.70 -1.99 -5.98
N SER A 86 18.75 -1.82 -4.66
CA SER A 86 19.90 -2.20 -3.84
C SER A 86 20.01 -3.70 -3.57
N GLU A 87 18.99 -4.47 -3.94
CA GLU A 87 18.92 -5.93 -3.75
C GLU A 87 19.02 -6.38 -2.27
N SER A 88 18.76 -5.51 -1.32
CA SER A 88 18.79 -5.85 0.11
C SER A 88 17.46 -6.46 0.58
N ALA A 89 17.36 -7.79 0.51
CA ALA A 89 16.15 -8.51 0.92
C ALA A 89 15.77 -8.28 2.38
N THR A 90 16.73 -8.19 3.28
CA THR A 90 16.48 -7.97 4.71
C THR A 90 15.88 -6.59 4.97
N ARG A 91 16.45 -5.55 4.38
CA ARG A 91 15.95 -4.18 4.50
C ARG A 91 14.58 -4.03 3.87
N LEU A 92 14.38 -4.65 2.71
CA LEU A 92 13.11 -4.64 2.00
C LEU A 92 11.99 -5.28 2.83
N ARG A 93 12.23 -6.46 3.41
CA ARG A 93 11.26 -7.13 4.29
C ARG A 93 10.91 -6.28 5.49
N ARG A 94 11.89 -5.65 6.11
CA ARG A 94 11.67 -4.77 7.27
C ARG A 94 10.81 -3.56 6.89
N LEU A 95 11.07 -2.94 5.76
CA LEU A 95 10.29 -1.81 5.30
C LEU A 95 8.84 -2.20 4.97
N ILE A 96 8.63 -3.31 4.29
CA ILE A 96 7.29 -3.83 3.98
C ILE A 96 6.50 -4.11 5.26
N ASP A 97 7.12 -4.75 6.23
CA ASP A 97 6.49 -5.04 7.52
C ASP A 97 6.09 -3.73 8.24
N THR A 98 6.99 -2.78 8.31
CA THR A 98 6.74 -1.47 8.92
C THR A 98 5.64 -0.72 8.20
N HIS A 99 5.66 -0.71 6.87
CA HIS A 99 4.65 -0.05 6.05
C HIS A 99 3.24 -0.58 6.33
N TRP A 100 3.07 -1.90 6.32
CA TRP A 100 1.75 -2.50 6.55
C TRP A 100 1.29 -2.35 8.00
N ARG A 101 2.20 -2.37 8.96
CA ARG A 101 1.85 -2.09 10.37
C ARG A 101 1.32 -0.66 10.54
N LEU A 102 1.95 0.33 9.94
CA LEU A 102 1.48 1.71 9.96
C LEU A 102 0.11 1.86 9.31
N VAL A 103 -0.09 1.27 8.15
CA VAL A 103 -1.36 1.31 7.43
C VAL A 103 -2.47 0.68 8.26
N ILE A 104 -2.24 -0.51 8.83
CA ILE A 104 -3.20 -1.21 9.67
C ILE A 104 -3.51 -0.40 10.93
N CYS A 105 -2.50 0.06 11.65
CA CYS A 105 -2.68 0.85 12.88
C CYS A 105 -3.45 2.14 12.61
N GLY A 106 -3.19 2.78 11.48
CA GLY A 106 -3.90 3.99 11.08
C GLY A 106 -5.39 3.81 10.87
N HIS A 107 -5.81 2.61 10.46
CA HIS A 107 -7.23 2.27 10.29
C HIS A 107 -7.86 1.68 11.55
N VAL A 108 -7.07 1.23 12.50
CA VAL A 108 -7.52 0.54 13.72
C VAL A 108 -7.55 1.46 14.93
N ASP A 109 -6.86 2.59 14.89
CA ASP A 109 -6.77 3.56 15.99
C ASP A 109 -8.03 4.43 16.10
N VAL A 110 -9.16 3.85 15.80
CA VAL A 110 -10.50 4.39 16.03
C VAL A 110 -11.07 3.70 17.26
N GLU A 111 -11.94 4.37 17.99
CA GLU A 111 -12.66 3.77 19.12
C GLU A 111 -13.27 2.41 18.73
N GLY A 112 -12.80 1.34 19.39
CA GLY A 112 -13.19 -0.03 19.08
C GLY A 112 -12.15 -0.84 18.30
N GLY A 113 -11.12 -0.24 17.82
CA GLY A 113 -9.84 -0.76 17.37
C GLY A 113 -9.83 -2.11 16.66
N VAL A 114 -9.00 -3.00 17.19
CA VAL A 114 -8.71 -4.33 16.61
C VAL A 114 -9.97 -5.20 16.50
N GLU A 115 -10.92 -5.07 17.39
CA GLU A 115 -12.16 -5.86 17.37
C GLU A 115 -13.03 -5.52 16.17
N ASN A 116 -13.17 -4.22 15.86
CA ASN A 116 -13.92 -3.76 14.69
C ASN A 116 -13.25 -4.17 13.39
N LEU A 117 -11.92 -4.13 13.35
CA LEU A 117 -11.17 -4.59 12.18
C LEU A 117 -11.33 -6.09 11.98
N ALA A 118 -11.22 -6.88 13.06
CA ALA A 118 -11.40 -8.32 13.00
C ALA A 118 -12.81 -8.69 12.53
N GLU A 119 -13.84 -7.98 12.99
CA GLU A 119 -15.21 -8.17 12.55
C GLU A 119 -15.39 -7.81 11.05
N ALA A 120 -14.85 -6.68 10.62
CA ALA A 120 -14.87 -6.27 9.22
C ALA A 120 -14.15 -7.27 8.30
N LEU A 121 -13.05 -7.87 8.76
CA LEU A 121 -12.28 -8.86 7.99
C LEU A 121 -12.93 -10.25 7.95
N ARG A 122 -13.93 -10.53 8.79
CA ARG A 122 -14.73 -11.77 8.73
C ARG A 122 -15.79 -11.74 7.63
N LEU A 123 -15.99 -10.60 7.03
CA LEU A 123 -16.82 -10.49 5.85
C LEU A 123 -16.15 -11.23 4.67
#